data_ccce5334b62b08d57812624edb6e2300
#
_entry.id   ccce5334b62b08d57812624edb6e2300
#
_cell.length_a   1.000
_cell.length_b   1.000
_cell.length_c   1.000
_cell.angle_alpha   90.00
_cell.angle_beta   90.00
_cell.angle_gamma   90.00
#
_symmetry.space_group_name_H-M   'P 1'
#
loop_
_entity.id
_entity.type
_entity.pdbx_description
1 polymer ?
#
loop_
_entity_poly.entity_id
_entity_poly.type
_entity_poly.pdbx_seq_one_letter_code
_entity_poly.pdbx_strand_id
1 'polypeptide(L)'
;SADEGAHPYIYEYDADVRLAKLRAMTAAVEDAFGVHPVSYRAGRWGLDEIEVRNLAELGYRFDTSVVPGHDFGPSRGLSRPGPDFRRQLDGAPTRPYRLGELWEVPVSVTTLGGLGSGRLGAALARTVFSRPDTAARAVTKMMRMSGLCRMIWVRPLRHSRSDLVRAALSLVRQGASVINIMTHSSECYPGTGPATRGEDDVGRLYGDFEAIITALRATGQVTPRTLSEALTAR
;
A
#
# COMPACT_ATOMS: atom_id res chain seq x y z
N SER A 1 -22.67 -1.36 -10.42
CA SER A 1 -23.43 -0.90 -11.60
C SER A 1 -22.59 -1.12 -12.85
N ALA A 2 -23.21 -1.14 -14.04
CA ALA A 2 -22.49 -1.26 -15.32
C ALA A 2 -21.45 -0.12 -15.50
N ASP A 3 -21.67 1.02 -14.87
CA ASP A 3 -20.80 2.19 -14.89
C ASP A 3 -19.50 1.98 -14.10
N GLU A 4 -19.52 1.21 -13.03
CA GLU A 4 -18.31 0.92 -12.22
C GLU A 4 -17.28 0.07 -12.96
N GLY A 5 -17.72 -0.75 -13.92
CA GLY A 5 -16.82 -1.49 -14.81
C GLY A 5 -16.13 -0.59 -15.82
N ALA A 6 -16.78 0.49 -16.24
CA ALA A 6 -16.26 1.45 -17.21
C ALA A 6 -15.31 2.48 -16.55
N HIS A 7 -15.61 2.91 -15.30
CA HIS A 7 -14.83 3.89 -14.55
C HIS A 7 -14.23 3.27 -13.27
N PRO A 8 -13.17 2.48 -13.39
CA PRO A 8 -12.60 1.75 -12.26
C PRO A 8 -11.87 2.62 -11.24
N TYR A 9 -11.58 3.88 -11.57
CA TYR A 9 -10.91 4.84 -10.69
C TYR A 9 -11.85 5.97 -10.30
N ILE A 10 -11.82 6.37 -9.03
CA ILE A 10 -12.63 7.46 -8.52
C ILE A 10 -12.34 8.78 -9.26
N TYR A 11 -11.10 9.02 -9.63
CA TYR A 11 -10.70 10.24 -10.34
C TYR A 11 -11.19 10.33 -11.80
N GLU A 12 -11.90 9.32 -12.31
CA GLU A 12 -12.53 9.34 -13.63
C GLU A 12 -13.95 9.94 -13.61
N TYR A 13 -14.51 10.16 -12.42
CA TYR A 13 -15.80 10.84 -12.26
C TYR A 13 -15.62 12.34 -12.05
N ASP A 14 -16.65 13.11 -12.35
CA ASP A 14 -16.70 14.53 -12.05
C ASP A 14 -16.63 14.79 -10.55
N ALA A 15 -16.13 15.96 -10.15
CA ALA A 15 -15.86 16.29 -8.74
C ALA A 15 -17.07 16.10 -7.84
N ASP A 16 -18.26 16.54 -8.28
CA ASP A 16 -19.49 16.42 -7.50
C ASP A 16 -19.92 14.97 -7.31
N VAL A 17 -19.74 14.14 -8.36
CA VAL A 17 -20.03 12.70 -8.29
C VAL A 17 -19.07 12.00 -7.32
N ARG A 18 -17.79 12.37 -7.33
CA ARG A 18 -16.80 11.82 -6.38
C ARG A 18 -17.20 12.12 -4.94
N LEU A 19 -17.50 13.39 -4.65
CA LEU A 19 -17.89 13.80 -3.31
C LEU A 19 -19.18 13.10 -2.86
N ALA A 20 -20.18 12.97 -3.75
CA ALA A 20 -21.40 12.24 -3.45
C ALA A 20 -21.15 10.75 -3.15
N LYS A 21 -20.28 10.08 -3.92
CA LYS A 21 -19.87 8.69 -3.67
C LYS A 21 -19.16 8.54 -2.32
N LEU A 22 -18.23 9.44 -1.99
CA LEU A 22 -17.53 9.44 -0.71
C LEU A 22 -18.49 9.66 0.47
N ARG A 23 -19.39 10.63 0.37
CA ARG A 23 -20.43 10.86 1.40
C ARG A 23 -21.30 9.62 1.63
N ALA A 24 -21.78 9.00 0.55
CA ALA A 24 -22.58 7.80 0.64
C ALA A 24 -21.82 6.63 1.29
N MET A 25 -20.55 6.45 0.93
CA MET A 25 -19.70 5.42 1.53
C MET A 25 -19.42 5.71 3.01
N THR A 26 -19.15 6.97 3.37
CA THR A 26 -18.94 7.41 4.76
C THR A 26 -20.17 7.12 5.60
N ALA A 27 -21.35 7.56 5.14
CA ALA A 27 -22.63 7.31 5.82
C ALA A 27 -22.90 5.81 5.99
N ALA A 28 -22.62 4.99 4.97
CA ALA A 28 -22.81 3.55 5.08
C ALA A 28 -21.89 2.90 6.15
N VAL A 29 -20.69 3.41 6.33
CA VAL A 29 -19.77 2.95 7.40
C VAL A 29 -20.28 3.43 8.77
N GLU A 30 -20.73 4.67 8.87
CA GLU A 30 -21.33 5.22 10.11
C GLU A 30 -22.57 4.43 10.53
N ASP A 31 -23.47 4.16 9.59
CA ASP A 31 -24.68 3.39 9.83
C ASP A 31 -24.38 1.94 10.28
N ALA A 32 -23.37 1.32 9.67
CA ALA A 32 -23.02 -0.07 9.96
C ALA A 32 -22.24 -0.26 11.26
N PHE A 33 -21.41 0.70 11.64
CA PHE A 33 -20.44 0.55 12.74
C PHE A 33 -20.63 1.57 13.87
N GLY A 34 -21.47 2.58 13.71
CA GLY A 34 -21.70 3.64 14.71
C GLY A 34 -20.50 4.55 14.96
N VAL A 35 -19.53 4.57 14.03
CA VAL A 35 -18.31 5.38 14.16
C VAL A 35 -17.97 6.08 12.85
N HIS A 36 -17.50 7.31 12.94
CA HIS A 36 -17.03 8.03 11.77
C HIS A 36 -15.68 7.46 11.29
N PRO A 37 -15.52 7.07 9.99
CA PRO A 37 -14.28 6.58 9.48
C PRO A 37 -13.25 7.71 9.33
N VAL A 38 -12.05 7.54 9.88
CA VAL A 38 -10.97 8.54 9.83
C VAL A 38 -9.83 8.16 8.89
N SER A 39 -9.88 6.96 8.30
CA SER A 39 -8.87 6.47 7.36
C SER A 39 -9.49 5.99 6.07
N TYR A 40 -8.79 6.23 4.98
CA TYR A 40 -9.21 5.88 3.62
C TYR A 40 -8.13 5.09 2.89
N ARG A 41 -8.57 4.27 1.95
CA ARG A 41 -7.73 3.66 0.95
C ARG A 41 -8.49 3.60 -0.37
N ALA A 42 -8.00 4.29 -1.39
CA ALA A 42 -8.62 4.33 -2.69
C ALA A 42 -8.69 2.93 -3.32
N GLY A 43 -9.83 2.58 -3.88
CA GLY A 43 -9.96 1.44 -4.75
C GLY A 43 -8.96 1.54 -5.91
N ARG A 44 -8.27 0.44 -6.22
CA ARG A 44 -7.21 0.41 -7.25
C ARG A 44 -6.10 1.47 -7.06
N TRP A 45 -5.95 1.99 -5.82
CA TRP A 45 -4.93 3.00 -5.46
C TRP A 45 -5.13 4.36 -6.12
N GLY A 46 -6.28 4.60 -6.76
CA GLY A 46 -6.57 5.83 -7.51
C GLY A 46 -6.87 7.00 -6.57
N LEU A 47 -5.85 7.80 -6.26
CA LEU A 47 -5.94 9.01 -5.46
C LEU A 47 -5.41 10.20 -6.24
N ASP A 48 -6.09 11.33 -6.18
CA ASP A 48 -5.62 12.63 -6.70
C ASP A 48 -5.90 13.77 -5.70
N GLU A 49 -5.51 14.99 -6.06
CA GLU A 49 -5.65 16.15 -5.18
C GLU A 49 -7.11 16.51 -4.86
N ILE A 50 -8.04 16.22 -5.79
CA ILE A 50 -9.48 16.48 -5.56
C ILE A 50 -9.96 15.52 -4.48
N GLU A 51 -9.57 14.23 -4.57
CA GLU A 51 -9.95 13.23 -3.60
C GLU A 51 -9.39 13.55 -2.21
N VAL A 52 -8.13 14.01 -2.15
CA VAL A 52 -7.50 14.43 -0.89
C VAL A 52 -8.30 15.56 -0.22
N ARG A 53 -8.74 16.57 -0.99
CA ARG A 53 -9.56 17.66 -0.45
C ARG A 53 -10.95 17.17 0.01
N ASN A 54 -11.60 16.33 -0.78
CA ASN A 54 -12.91 15.77 -0.43
C ASN A 54 -12.85 14.94 0.85
N LEU A 55 -11.80 14.15 1.01
CA LEU A 55 -11.57 13.35 2.21
C LEU A 55 -11.36 14.24 3.45
N ALA A 56 -10.56 15.31 3.32
CA ALA A 56 -10.34 16.25 4.40
C ALA A 56 -11.64 16.98 4.80
N GLU A 57 -12.45 17.42 3.82
CA GLU A 57 -13.78 18.02 4.04
C GLU A 57 -14.72 17.07 4.81
N LEU A 58 -14.62 15.77 4.54
CA LEU A 58 -15.41 14.74 5.20
C LEU A 58 -14.84 14.27 6.53
N GLY A 59 -13.78 14.88 7.06
CA GLY A 59 -13.19 14.56 8.35
C GLY A 59 -12.23 13.37 8.38
N TYR A 60 -11.84 12.84 7.22
CA TYR A 60 -10.77 11.85 7.16
C TYR A 60 -9.43 12.50 7.53
N ARG A 61 -8.58 11.73 8.17
CA ARG A 61 -7.27 12.19 8.67
C ARG A 61 -6.11 11.44 8.05
N PHE A 62 -6.36 10.23 7.54
CA PHE A 62 -5.33 9.32 7.02
C PHE A 62 -5.73 8.77 5.66
N ASP A 63 -4.77 8.75 4.75
CA ASP A 63 -4.83 7.96 3.53
C ASP A 63 -3.76 6.88 3.54
N THR A 64 -4.02 5.77 2.85
CA THR A 64 -3.09 4.65 2.72
C THR A 64 -3.04 4.12 1.29
N SER A 65 -3.22 5.00 0.32
CA SER A 65 -3.36 4.61 -1.09
C SER A 65 -2.03 4.53 -1.84
N VAL A 66 -0.94 5.06 -1.30
CA VAL A 66 0.35 5.05 -1.98
C VAL A 66 1.06 3.72 -1.81
N VAL A 67 1.48 3.13 -2.94
CA VAL A 67 2.28 1.90 -3.01
C VAL A 67 3.66 2.25 -3.59
N PRO A 68 4.65 2.61 -2.77
CA PRO A 68 5.93 3.11 -3.25
C PRO A 68 6.59 2.16 -4.26
N GLY A 69 7.07 2.74 -5.38
CA GLY A 69 7.80 2.00 -6.41
C GLY A 69 6.93 1.18 -7.37
N HIS A 70 5.60 1.16 -7.21
CA HIS A 70 4.70 0.44 -8.11
C HIS A 70 4.17 1.35 -9.23
N ASP A 71 4.05 0.76 -10.41
CA ASP A 71 3.45 1.35 -11.60
C ASP A 71 2.16 0.59 -11.93
N PHE A 72 1.02 1.22 -11.67
CA PHE A 72 -0.30 0.70 -12.04
C PHE A 72 -0.78 1.27 -13.38
N GLY A 73 0.04 2.07 -14.08
CA GLY A 73 -0.30 2.64 -15.38
C GLY A 73 -0.80 1.63 -16.43
N PRO A 74 -0.28 0.37 -16.47
CA PRO A 74 -0.84 -0.67 -17.34
C PRO A 74 -2.29 -1.06 -17.03
N SER A 75 -2.75 -0.85 -15.78
CA SER A 75 -4.15 -1.08 -15.38
C SER A 75 -4.95 0.18 -15.71
N ARG A 76 -5.30 0.32 -16.98
CA ARG A 76 -6.01 1.50 -17.47
C ARG A 76 -7.45 1.55 -16.98
N GLY A 77 -7.90 2.78 -16.64
CA GLY A 77 -9.30 3.14 -16.62
C GLY A 77 -9.80 3.48 -18.02
N LEU A 78 -11.00 4.02 -18.12
CA LEU A 78 -11.60 4.45 -19.39
C LEU A 78 -10.85 5.67 -19.96
N SER A 79 -10.60 6.68 -19.14
CA SER A 79 -10.04 7.98 -19.55
C SER A 79 -8.59 8.19 -19.15
N ARG A 80 -8.10 7.49 -18.11
CA ARG A 80 -6.77 7.69 -17.54
C ARG A 80 -6.03 6.38 -17.27
N PRO A 81 -4.67 6.40 -17.32
CA PRO A 81 -3.88 5.28 -16.80
C PRO A 81 -4.06 5.15 -15.29
N GLY A 82 -3.73 3.98 -14.74
CA GLY A 82 -3.60 3.79 -13.31
C GLY A 82 -2.48 4.66 -12.71
N PRO A 83 -2.45 4.81 -11.38
CA PRO A 83 -1.46 5.64 -10.71
C PRO A 83 -0.04 5.07 -10.86
N ASP A 84 0.93 5.96 -10.97
CA ASP A 84 2.35 5.62 -11.01
C ASP A 84 3.05 6.16 -9.76
N PHE A 85 3.41 5.26 -8.84
CA PHE A 85 4.09 5.58 -7.60
C PHE A 85 5.60 5.31 -7.63
N ARG A 86 6.21 5.15 -8.82
CA ARG A 86 7.66 4.90 -8.91
C ARG A 86 8.46 6.05 -8.35
N ARG A 87 8.07 7.29 -8.63
CA ARG A 87 8.74 8.48 -8.13
C ARG A 87 8.64 8.64 -6.62
N GLN A 88 7.62 8.11 -5.99
CA GLN A 88 7.46 8.12 -4.54
C GLN A 88 8.45 7.18 -3.83
N LEU A 89 9.18 6.34 -4.53
CA LEU A 89 10.29 5.58 -3.97
C LEU A 89 11.55 6.43 -3.77
N ASP A 90 11.70 7.51 -4.56
CA ASP A 90 12.84 8.41 -4.50
C ASP A 90 12.52 9.52 -3.49
N GLY A 91 13.16 9.50 -2.36
CA GLY A 91 13.17 10.66 -1.47
C GLY A 91 12.26 10.67 -0.27
N ALA A 92 11.66 9.58 0.12
CA ALA A 92 11.14 9.41 1.47
C ALA A 92 9.82 8.67 1.70
N PRO A 93 9.03 8.31 0.78
CA PRO A 93 7.65 7.94 1.11
C PRO A 93 7.46 6.47 1.47
N THR A 94 8.45 5.87 2.09
CA THR A 94 8.26 4.67 2.92
C THR A 94 7.94 5.03 4.38
N ARG A 95 7.81 6.34 4.68
CA ARG A 95 7.42 6.89 5.98
C ARG A 95 6.15 7.70 5.81
N PRO A 96 5.30 7.81 6.84
CA PRO A 96 4.17 8.73 6.82
C PRO A 96 4.60 10.17 6.52
N TYR A 97 3.82 10.84 5.69
CA TYR A 97 4.06 12.24 5.30
C TYR A 97 2.75 13.02 5.14
N ARG A 98 2.82 14.33 5.10
CA ARG A 98 1.65 15.18 4.86
C ARG A 98 1.29 15.17 3.37
N LEU A 99 0.01 14.91 3.10
CA LEU A 99 -0.61 14.97 1.79
C LEU A 99 -1.81 15.94 1.89
N GLY A 100 -1.57 17.22 1.67
CA GLY A 100 -2.54 18.25 2.04
C GLY A 100 -2.81 18.24 3.55
N GLU A 101 -4.07 18.16 3.92
CA GLU A 101 -4.47 18.08 5.34
C GLU A 101 -4.42 16.66 5.92
N LEU A 102 -4.28 15.64 5.06
CA LEU A 102 -4.20 14.25 5.48
C LEU A 102 -2.76 13.85 5.84
N TRP A 103 -2.67 12.74 6.58
CA TRP A 103 -1.46 11.94 6.64
C TRP A 103 -1.56 10.81 5.61
N GLU A 104 -0.63 10.77 4.66
CA GLU A 104 -0.40 9.57 3.87
C GLU A 104 0.47 8.58 4.66
N VAL A 105 -0.03 7.35 4.76
CA VAL A 105 0.69 6.23 5.39
C VAL A 105 0.89 5.15 4.34
N PRO A 106 1.95 5.24 3.54
CA PRO A 106 2.17 4.32 2.43
C PRO A 106 2.19 2.86 2.87
N VAL A 107 1.75 1.96 2.01
CA VAL A 107 1.95 0.54 2.26
C VAL A 107 3.44 0.23 2.30
N SER A 108 3.82 -0.72 3.15
CA SER A 108 5.23 -1.02 3.36
C SER A 108 5.82 -1.81 2.21
N VAL A 109 6.79 -1.20 1.55
CA VAL A 109 7.58 -1.78 0.46
C VAL A 109 9.06 -1.67 0.81
N THR A 110 9.83 -2.69 0.57
CA THR A 110 11.29 -2.68 0.72
C THR A 110 11.96 -3.54 -0.35
N THR A 111 13.27 -3.49 -0.41
CA THR A 111 14.06 -4.32 -1.32
C THR A 111 14.80 -5.40 -0.55
N LEU A 112 14.82 -6.62 -1.11
CA LEU A 112 15.61 -7.76 -0.63
C LEU A 112 16.56 -8.22 -1.72
N GLY A 113 17.64 -8.90 -1.30
CA GLY A 113 18.68 -9.45 -2.19
C GLY A 113 20.06 -8.95 -1.79
N GLY A 114 21.11 -9.43 -2.45
CA GLY A 114 22.49 -9.12 -2.10
C GLY A 114 22.81 -7.62 -2.07
N LEU A 115 22.25 -6.84 -3.00
CA LEU A 115 22.38 -5.39 -3.05
C LEU A 115 21.26 -4.66 -2.26
N GLY A 116 20.12 -5.31 -2.02
CA GLY A 116 18.94 -4.69 -1.43
C GLY A 116 18.86 -4.74 0.11
N SER A 117 19.72 -5.50 0.77
CA SER A 117 19.61 -5.79 2.20
C SER A 117 20.28 -4.76 3.13
N GLY A 118 21.23 -3.96 2.60
CA GLY A 118 21.89 -2.87 3.34
C GLY A 118 21.30 -1.50 3.04
N ARG A 119 21.54 -0.52 3.93
CA ARG A 119 21.04 0.87 3.76
C ARG A 119 21.45 1.49 2.43
N LEU A 120 22.73 1.35 2.04
CA LEU A 120 23.26 1.89 0.77
C LEU A 120 22.71 1.15 -0.43
N GLY A 121 22.69 -0.17 -0.40
CA GLY A 121 22.15 -0.97 -1.51
C GLY A 121 20.65 -0.77 -1.67
N ALA A 122 19.90 -0.62 -0.58
CA ALA A 122 18.47 -0.28 -0.63
C ALA A 122 18.25 1.13 -1.21
N ALA A 123 19.11 2.10 -0.91
CA ALA A 123 19.04 3.44 -1.49
C ALA A 123 19.31 3.41 -3.01
N LEU A 124 20.39 2.73 -3.44
CA LEU A 124 20.71 2.55 -4.86
C LEU A 124 19.58 1.83 -5.60
N ALA A 125 19.06 0.74 -5.03
CA ALA A 125 17.93 0.03 -5.59
C ALA A 125 16.71 0.93 -5.76
N ARG A 126 16.37 1.72 -4.75
CA ARG A 126 15.27 2.70 -4.83
C ARG A 126 15.47 3.66 -6.00
N THR A 127 16.66 4.26 -6.13
CA THR A 127 16.97 5.19 -7.22
C THR A 127 16.79 4.55 -8.60
N VAL A 128 17.15 3.29 -8.76
CA VAL A 128 16.95 2.57 -10.03
C VAL A 128 15.48 2.23 -10.26
N PHE A 129 14.78 1.76 -9.22
CA PHE A 129 13.36 1.39 -9.32
C PHE A 129 12.43 2.61 -9.48
N SER A 130 12.84 3.80 -9.04
CA SER A 130 12.04 5.03 -9.17
C SER A 130 12.05 5.61 -10.59
N ARG A 131 13.00 5.21 -11.44
CA ARG A 131 13.14 5.78 -12.77
C ARG A 131 12.16 5.17 -13.78
N PRO A 132 11.43 6.01 -14.53
CA PRO A 132 10.46 5.54 -15.52
C PRO A 132 11.07 5.18 -16.88
N ASP A 133 12.36 5.46 -17.11
CA ASP A 133 13.01 5.29 -18.41
C ASP A 133 13.24 3.80 -18.77
N THR A 134 13.39 3.55 -20.08
CA THR A 134 13.52 2.20 -20.63
C THR A 134 14.79 1.48 -20.15
N ALA A 135 15.89 2.22 -19.97
CA ALA A 135 17.14 1.65 -19.49
C ALA A 135 17.01 1.20 -18.02
N ALA A 136 16.40 2.02 -17.16
CA ALA A 136 16.13 1.64 -15.78
C ALA A 136 15.18 0.44 -15.69
N ARG A 137 14.17 0.34 -16.57
CA ARG A 137 13.30 -0.85 -16.65
C ARG A 137 14.08 -2.13 -16.99
N ALA A 138 15.00 -2.06 -17.95
CA ALA A 138 15.85 -3.19 -18.31
C ALA A 138 16.76 -3.61 -17.16
N VAL A 139 17.43 -2.65 -16.51
CA VAL A 139 18.26 -2.89 -15.31
C VAL A 139 17.44 -3.49 -14.17
N THR A 140 16.28 -2.94 -13.88
CA THR A 140 15.34 -3.45 -12.86
C THR A 140 14.94 -4.89 -13.14
N LYS A 141 14.61 -5.21 -14.41
CA LYS A 141 14.28 -6.57 -14.85
C LYS A 141 15.45 -7.52 -14.62
N MET A 142 16.65 -7.11 -15.01
CA MET A 142 17.87 -7.91 -14.85
C MET A 142 18.20 -8.14 -13.36
N MET A 143 18.15 -7.11 -12.53
CA MET A 143 18.38 -7.20 -11.08
C MET A 143 17.38 -8.14 -10.40
N ARG A 144 16.11 -8.11 -10.85
CA ARG A 144 15.06 -8.99 -10.33
C ARG A 144 15.30 -10.45 -10.77
N MET A 145 15.65 -10.67 -12.03
CA MET A 145 15.90 -12.01 -12.57
C MET A 145 17.14 -12.67 -11.96
N SER A 146 18.19 -11.90 -11.69
CA SER A 146 19.42 -12.39 -11.04
C SER A 146 19.28 -12.57 -9.52
N GLY A 147 18.15 -12.17 -8.91
CA GLY A 147 17.98 -12.19 -7.45
C GLY A 147 18.82 -11.16 -6.69
N LEU A 148 19.57 -10.30 -7.39
CA LEU A 148 20.42 -9.27 -6.78
C LEU A 148 19.59 -8.23 -6.01
N CYS A 149 18.40 -7.92 -6.50
CA CYS A 149 17.48 -7.03 -5.83
C CYS A 149 16.04 -7.33 -6.25
N ARG A 150 15.18 -7.57 -5.28
CA ARG A 150 13.73 -7.77 -5.48
C ARG A 150 12.96 -6.79 -4.61
N MET A 151 12.01 -6.09 -5.19
CA MET A 151 11.08 -5.27 -4.43
C MET A 151 10.02 -6.16 -3.80
N ILE A 152 9.86 -6.07 -2.49
CA ILE A 152 8.90 -6.83 -1.70
C ILE A 152 7.88 -5.86 -1.10
N TRP A 153 6.66 -6.06 -1.48
CA TRP A 153 5.50 -5.45 -0.84
C TRP A 153 5.10 -6.32 0.36
N VAL A 154 5.03 -5.76 1.56
CA VAL A 154 4.64 -6.50 2.77
C VAL A 154 3.13 -6.77 2.72
N ARG A 155 2.78 -7.69 1.82
CA ARG A 155 1.41 -8.13 1.56
C ARG A 155 1.36 -9.66 1.62
N PRO A 156 0.62 -10.25 2.59
CA PRO A 156 0.38 -11.68 2.65
C PRO A 156 -0.09 -12.27 1.32
N LEU A 157 0.20 -13.51 1.07
CA LEU A 157 -0.07 -14.25 -0.17
C LEU A 157 0.63 -13.74 -1.45
N ARG A 158 1.30 -12.59 -1.40
CA ARG A 158 1.98 -12.00 -2.57
C ARG A 158 3.40 -12.52 -2.76
N HIS A 159 4.06 -12.86 -1.67
CA HIS A 159 5.44 -13.33 -1.61
C HIS A 159 5.54 -14.54 -0.69
N SER A 160 6.68 -15.22 -0.68
CA SER A 160 6.90 -16.30 0.28
C SER A 160 6.88 -15.76 1.72
N ARG A 161 6.42 -16.56 2.67
CA ARG A 161 6.41 -16.19 4.11
C ARG A 161 7.77 -15.72 4.60
N SER A 162 8.83 -16.41 4.18
CA SER A 162 10.20 -16.03 4.54
C SER A 162 10.62 -14.68 3.98
N ASP A 163 10.17 -14.32 2.75
CA ASP A 163 10.43 -13.01 2.17
C ASP A 163 9.65 -11.91 2.88
N LEU A 164 8.39 -12.17 3.25
CA LEU A 164 7.56 -11.23 4.01
C LEU A 164 8.18 -10.91 5.38
N VAL A 165 8.60 -11.93 6.12
CA VAL A 165 9.28 -11.76 7.42
C VAL A 165 10.60 -11.00 7.23
N ARG A 166 11.45 -11.40 6.27
CA ARG A 166 12.71 -10.68 6.00
C ARG A 166 12.49 -9.23 5.61
N ALA A 167 11.46 -8.95 4.82
CA ALA A 167 11.10 -7.60 4.43
C ALA A 167 10.66 -6.76 5.63
N ALA A 168 9.78 -7.28 6.47
CA ALA A 168 9.33 -6.62 7.69
C ALA A 168 10.49 -6.29 8.64
N LEU A 169 11.37 -7.25 8.90
CA LEU A 169 12.57 -7.05 9.72
C LEU A 169 13.57 -6.08 9.06
N SER A 170 13.67 -6.08 7.74
CA SER A 170 14.51 -5.12 7.01
C SER A 170 14.00 -3.69 7.17
N LEU A 171 12.68 -3.48 7.18
CA LEU A 171 12.08 -2.17 7.44
C LEU A 171 12.40 -1.66 8.85
N VAL A 172 12.33 -2.54 9.87
CA VAL A 172 12.75 -2.17 11.25
C VAL A 172 14.21 -1.72 11.26
N ARG A 173 15.12 -2.50 10.66
CA ARG A 173 16.55 -2.13 10.58
C ARG A 173 16.81 -0.83 9.82
N GLN A 174 15.97 -0.48 8.86
CA GLN A 174 16.02 0.78 8.11
C GLN A 174 15.42 1.96 8.90
N GLY A 175 14.84 1.72 10.08
CA GLY A 175 14.23 2.73 10.93
C GLY A 175 12.88 3.21 10.38
N ALA A 176 12.10 2.31 9.75
CA ALA A 176 10.73 2.61 9.37
C ALA A 176 9.91 2.97 10.62
N SER A 177 9.20 4.07 10.58
CA SER A 177 8.39 4.53 11.70
C SER A 177 7.03 3.84 11.77
N VAL A 178 6.56 3.31 10.66
CA VAL A 178 5.33 2.53 10.53
C VAL A 178 5.57 1.36 9.58
N ILE A 179 5.01 0.20 9.92
CA ILE A 179 4.90 -0.95 9.02
C ILE A 179 3.42 -1.15 8.74
N ASN A 180 3.01 -0.76 7.53
CA ASN A 180 1.65 -0.87 7.04
C ASN A 180 1.52 -2.15 6.19
N ILE A 181 0.84 -3.16 6.72
CA ILE A 181 0.58 -4.44 6.07
C ILE A 181 -0.80 -4.35 5.40
N MET A 182 -0.87 -4.70 4.12
CA MET A 182 -2.10 -4.63 3.35
C MET A 182 -2.67 -6.01 3.04
N THR A 183 -3.99 -6.15 3.19
CA THR A 183 -4.80 -7.24 2.65
C THR A 183 -6.18 -6.71 2.26
N HIS A 184 -6.93 -7.47 1.48
CA HIS A 184 -8.35 -7.19 1.24
C HIS A 184 -9.21 -7.97 2.23
N SER A 185 -10.29 -7.39 2.72
CA SER A 185 -11.24 -8.08 3.60
C SER A 185 -11.84 -9.33 2.94
N SER A 186 -12.06 -9.28 1.62
CA SER A 186 -12.50 -10.45 0.85
C SER A 186 -11.49 -11.61 0.87
N GLU A 187 -10.20 -11.37 1.09
CA GLU A 187 -9.19 -12.42 1.18
C GLU A 187 -9.29 -13.22 2.50
N CYS A 188 -10.08 -12.75 3.48
CA CYS A 188 -10.31 -13.45 4.74
C CYS A 188 -11.35 -14.58 4.65
N TYR A 189 -11.99 -14.76 3.50
CA TYR A 189 -13.00 -15.80 3.27
C TYR A 189 -12.68 -16.63 2.05
N PRO A 190 -12.93 -17.95 2.09
CA PRO A 190 -12.68 -18.82 0.95
C PRO A 190 -13.59 -18.46 -0.24
N GLY A 191 -13.01 -18.47 -1.44
CA GLY A 191 -13.75 -18.24 -2.69
C GLY A 191 -14.16 -16.79 -2.97
N THR A 192 -13.84 -15.83 -2.09
CA THR A 192 -14.26 -14.43 -2.27
C THR A 192 -13.18 -13.55 -2.89
N GLY A 193 -11.98 -14.06 -3.07
CA GLY A 193 -10.87 -13.36 -3.70
C GLY A 193 -10.06 -14.27 -4.64
N PRO A 194 -9.34 -13.69 -5.60
CA PRO A 194 -8.55 -14.49 -6.55
C PRO A 194 -7.37 -15.22 -5.89
N ALA A 195 -6.94 -14.75 -4.71
CA ALA A 195 -5.82 -15.31 -3.96
C ALA A 195 -6.24 -16.29 -2.87
N THR A 196 -7.54 -16.35 -2.54
CA THR A 196 -8.10 -17.20 -1.47
C THR A 196 -9.26 -18.04 -2.04
N ARG A 197 -8.90 -19.08 -2.81
CA ARG A 197 -9.86 -19.97 -3.48
C ARG A 197 -10.49 -21.00 -2.54
N GLY A 198 -9.78 -21.38 -1.47
CA GLY A 198 -10.18 -22.37 -0.51
C GLY A 198 -9.67 -22.06 0.90
N GLU A 199 -10.04 -22.90 1.87
CA GLU A 199 -9.66 -22.78 3.28
C GLU A 199 -8.14 -22.77 3.48
N ASP A 200 -7.38 -23.56 2.72
CA ASP A 200 -5.92 -23.62 2.80
C ASP A 200 -5.28 -22.27 2.44
N ASP A 201 -5.87 -21.55 1.49
CA ASP A 201 -5.39 -20.22 1.10
C ASP A 201 -5.64 -19.21 2.21
N VAL A 202 -6.80 -19.26 2.86
CA VAL A 202 -7.13 -18.44 4.03
C VAL A 202 -6.20 -18.79 5.20
N GLY A 203 -5.94 -20.07 5.43
CA GLY A 203 -4.98 -20.54 6.42
C GLY A 203 -3.56 -20.02 6.14
N ARG A 204 -3.15 -19.97 4.88
CA ARG A 204 -1.85 -19.35 4.49
C ARG A 204 -1.82 -17.84 4.76
N LEU A 205 -2.92 -17.13 4.47
CA LEU A 205 -3.06 -15.70 4.76
C LEU A 205 -2.82 -15.41 6.24
N TYR A 206 -3.54 -16.10 7.13
CA TYR A 206 -3.39 -15.93 8.57
C TYR A 206 -2.00 -16.35 9.06
N GLY A 207 -1.46 -17.45 8.54
CA GLY A 207 -0.10 -17.88 8.89
C GLY A 207 0.99 -16.89 8.44
N ASP A 208 0.77 -16.15 7.35
CA ASP A 208 1.68 -15.09 6.92
C ASP A 208 1.61 -13.89 7.88
N PHE A 209 0.40 -13.47 8.30
CA PHE A 209 0.23 -12.44 9.33
C PHE A 209 0.91 -12.84 10.65
N GLU A 210 0.63 -14.05 11.13
CA GLU A 210 1.21 -14.56 12.38
C GLU A 210 2.73 -14.54 12.35
N ALA A 211 3.33 -15.00 11.25
CA ALA A 211 4.77 -15.03 11.10
C ALA A 211 5.38 -13.62 11.09
N ILE A 212 4.77 -12.67 10.37
CA ILE A 212 5.22 -11.29 10.34
C ILE A 212 5.11 -10.66 11.72
N ILE A 213 3.96 -10.77 12.38
CA ILE A 213 3.71 -10.14 13.69
C ILE A 213 4.62 -10.74 14.75
N THR A 214 4.79 -12.06 14.77
CA THR A 214 5.69 -12.75 15.72
C THR A 214 7.12 -12.28 15.54
N ALA A 215 7.62 -12.23 14.31
CA ALA A 215 8.96 -11.75 14.02
C ALA A 215 9.18 -10.28 14.42
N LEU A 216 8.19 -9.42 14.16
CA LEU A 216 8.25 -8.02 14.55
C LEU A 216 8.24 -7.83 16.07
N ARG A 217 7.38 -8.56 16.78
CA ARG A 217 7.33 -8.54 18.27
C ARG A 217 8.64 -9.01 18.89
N ALA A 218 9.27 -10.03 18.33
CA ALA A 218 10.55 -10.54 18.81
C ALA A 218 11.70 -9.50 18.75
N THR A 219 11.57 -8.44 17.94
CA THR A 219 12.56 -7.35 17.93
C THR A 219 12.51 -6.46 19.18
N GLY A 220 11.41 -6.45 19.92
CA GLY A 220 11.15 -5.52 21.02
C GLY A 220 10.98 -4.05 20.60
N GLN A 221 11.02 -3.74 19.29
CA GLN A 221 11.02 -2.37 18.76
C GLN A 221 9.69 -1.96 18.13
N VAL A 222 8.76 -2.91 17.98
CA VAL A 222 7.50 -2.68 17.24
C VAL A 222 6.31 -2.91 18.16
N THR A 223 5.41 -1.94 18.18
CA THR A 223 4.14 -1.99 18.92
C THR A 223 2.98 -1.86 17.95
N PRO A 224 1.97 -2.75 18.01
CA PRO A 224 0.74 -2.56 17.26
C PRO A 224 0.02 -1.27 17.68
N ARG A 225 -0.43 -0.50 16.72
CA ARG A 225 -1.14 0.78 16.92
C ARG A 225 -2.20 0.96 15.84
N THR A 226 -3.28 1.67 16.16
CA THR A 226 -4.14 2.25 15.14
C THR A 226 -3.41 3.42 14.46
N LEU A 227 -3.87 3.84 13.28
CA LEU A 227 -3.30 5.01 12.60
C LEU A 227 -3.40 6.28 13.45
N SER A 228 -4.52 6.44 14.15
CA SER A 228 -4.72 7.56 15.07
C SER A 228 -3.69 7.57 16.19
N GLU A 229 -3.45 6.45 16.87
CA GLU A 229 -2.44 6.35 17.93
C GLU A 229 -1.00 6.53 17.41
N ALA A 230 -0.72 6.02 16.20
CA ALA A 230 0.64 6.07 15.65
C ALA A 230 1.07 7.47 15.23
N LEU A 231 0.12 8.36 14.86
CA LEU A 231 0.42 9.65 14.25
C LEU A 231 -0.07 10.87 15.06
N THR A 232 -0.88 10.69 16.10
CA THR A 232 -1.25 11.78 17.02
C THR A 232 -0.22 12.00 18.14
N ALA A 233 0.70 11.08 18.34
CA ALA A 233 1.76 11.18 19.35
C ALA A 233 3.02 11.91 18.86
N ARG A 234 2.94 12.65 17.75
CA ARG A 234 4.07 13.41 17.18
C ARG A 234 3.77 14.88 17.08
#